data_5326c23a685c01ece0475c6fc324d4c4
#
_entry.id   5326c23a685c01ece0475c6fc324d4c4
#
_cell.length_a   1.000
_cell.length_b   1.000
_cell.length_c   1.000
_cell.angle_alpha   90.00
_cell.angle_beta   90.00
_cell.angle_gamma   90.00
#
_symmetry.space_group_name_H-M   'P 1'
#
loop_
_entity.id
_entity.type
_entity.pdbx_description
1 polymer ?
#
loop_
_entity_poly.entity_id
_entity_poly.type
_entity_poly.pdbx_seq_one_letter_code
_entity_poly.pdbx_strand_id
1 'polypeptide(L)'
;MFLEKSDKMEEECGVIAFHSNKIRENLTSLAYIGMQALQHRGQECAGMTICDSITENKVRHKTLKDMGLVSEVFSMEELLKYKGNILIGHVRYATTGIVTVDNAQPFSGDSGMGNISLAHNGNLIKIEKLKEKLMKDGITFHATSDTEVILKLLGRNAKYGMKEALLKTLDVIEGAFALVIIINDKLIGIRDPRGIRPLCMGQREDGTYVLASETVALDTVNAKYIRDIDAGEMIIIDENGIESIKYPELLENNRKNEGKASCAFEYVYFARPDSIIDGIDVYQVRHDAGRYLHEQHPVEADIVIGVPDSGIPAAIGYAEASGIPFAKALVKNKYIGRSFIYPTQELREQAVKVKLNPIRKMIEGKRVVVVDDSLVRGTTSKKLIKMIRDAGAKEVHFRSASPKVLSECYFGVDIANKKELVASYMTTEEICHEIGADTLEYLSLENLLKILREKSVSPDMDESSCHTCKNDFCVGCFSGKYPIVDY
;
A
#
# COMPACT_ATOMS: atom_id res chain seq x y z
N MET A 1 2.69 -25.11 -12.35
CA MET A 1 2.01 -25.35 -11.05
C MET A 1 1.41 -24.02 -10.64
N PHE A 2 0.12 -23.81 -10.98
CA PHE A 2 -0.57 -22.55 -10.71
C PHE A 2 -0.90 -22.49 -9.21
N LEU A 3 -0.26 -21.59 -8.48
CA LEU A 3 -0.68 -21.18 -7.15
C LEU A 3 -2.07 -20.54 -7.30
N GLU A 4 -3.09 -21.02 -6.58
CA GLU A 4 -4.33 -20.25 -6.44
C GLU A 4 -3.97 -18.93 -5.78
N LYS A 5 -3.96 -17.85 -6.56
CA LYS A 5 -3.80 -16.49 -6.04
C LYS A 5 -4.96 -16.17 -5.09
N SER A 6 -4.69 -15.43 -4.06
CA SER A 6 -5.71 -14.88 -3.15
C SER A 6 -6.78 -14.14 -3.97
N ASP A 7 -8.04 -14.24 -3.53
CA ASP A 7 -9.16 -13.56 -4.18
C ASP A 7 -9.20 -12.05 -3.89
N LYS A 8 -8.47 -11.64 -2.85
CA LYS A 8 -8.26 -10.23 -2.53
C LYS A 8 -7.11 -9.70 -3.36
N MET A 9 -7.23 -8.43 -3.75
CA MET A 9 -6.10 -7.71 -4.30
C MET A 9 -4.94 -7.83 -3.33
N GLU A 10 -3.80 -8.26 -3.83
CA GLU A 10 -2.62 -8.41 -3.00
C GLU A 10 -1.80 -7.13 -3.05
N GLU A 11 -1.07 -6.90 -2.01
CA GLU A 11 -0.67 -5.61 -1.47
C GLU A 11 0.55 -5.02 -2.17
N GLU A 12 0.76 -3.76 -1.84
CA GLU A 12 1.86 -2.91 -2.27
C GLU A 12 2.99 -2.97 -1.26
N CYS A 13 4.17 -2.50 -1.67
CA CYS A 13 5.32 -2.34 -0.79
C CYS A 13 5.09 -1.29 0.31
N GLY A 14 5.86 -1.38 1.41
CA GLY A 14 5.93 -0.35 2.43
C GLY A 14 7.36 0.13 2.64
N VAL A 15 7.53 1.46 2.80
CA VAL A 15 8.82 2.08 3.10
C VAL A 15 8.79 2.78 4.45
N ILE A 16 9.93 2.76 5.14
CA ILE A 16 10.19 3.55 6.33
C ILE A 16 11.63 4.07 6.28
N ALA A 17 11.86 5.27 6.78
CA ALA A 17 13.20 5.85 6.82
C ALA A 17 13.40 6.72 8.06
N PHE A 18 14.64 6.83 8.50
CA PHE A 18 15.04 7.58 9.68
C PHE A 18 16.27 8.44 9.40
N HIS A 19 16.28 9.68 9.92
CA HIS A 19 17.44 10.53 9.93
C HIS A 19 17.62 11.17 11.31
N SER A 20 18.80 11.05 11.87
CA SER A 20 19.19 11.67 13.14
C SER A 20 20.50 12.43 12.99
N ASN A 21 20.64 13.57 13.66
CA ASN A 21 21.90 14.31 13.73
C ASN A 21 22.91 13.68 14.71
N LYS A 22 22.58 12.52 15.29
CA LYS A 22 23.43 11.77 16.23
C LYS A 22 23.38 10.28 15.90
N ILE A 23 24.48 9.59 16.14
CA ILE A 23 24.49 8.11 16.07
C ILE A 23 23.49 7.56 17.08
N ARG A 24 22.70 6.61 16.62
CA ARG A 24 21.70 5.89 17.41
C ARG A 24 22.05 4.40 17.44
N GLU A 25 22.07 3.83 18.65
CA GLU A 25 22.30 2.40 18.84
C GLU A 25 21.04 1.55 18.58
N ASN A 26 19.87 2.16 18.62
CA ASN A 26 18.56 1.52 18.48
C ASN A 26 17.86 1.78 17.14
N LEU A 27 18.54 2.39 16.16
CA LEU A 27 17.87 2.79 14.91
C LEU A 27 17.36 1.57 14.12
N THR A 28 18.12 0.48 14.09
CA THR A 28 17.72 -0.78 13.49
C THR A 28 16.52 -1.44 14.18
N SER A 29 16.46 -1.35 15.52
CA SER A 29 15.33 -1.85 16.30
C SER A 29 14.05 -1.04 16.04
N LEU A 30 14.18 0.29 15.92
CA LEU A 30 13.07 1.16 15.54
C LEU A 30 12.56 0.83 14.14
N ALA A 31 13.49 0.63 13.19
CA ALA A 31 13.14 0.23 11.83
C ALA A 31 12.42 -1.13 11.80
N TYR A 32 12.91 -2.10 12.56
CA TYR A 32 12.26 -3.41 12.70
C TYR A 32 10.80 -3.26 13.17
N ILE A 33 10.56 -2.48 14.24
CA ILE A 33 9.21 -2.26 14.77
C ILE A 33 8.33 -1.52 13.75
N GLY A 34 8.84 -0.47 13.10
CA GLY A 34 8.11 0.28 12.09
C GLY A 34 7.80 -0.55 10.83
N MET A 35 8.73 -1.41 10.41
CA MET A 35 8.51 -2.35 9.30
C MET A 35 7.46 -3.41 9.66
N GLN A 36 7.41 -3.89 10.93
CA GLN A 36 6.34 -4.77 11.40
C GLN A 36 4.97 -4.07 11.34
N ALA A 37 4.89 -2.79 11.66
CA ALA A 37 3.65 -2.02 11.52
C ALA A 37 3.18 -1.93 10.06
N LEU A 38 4.12 -1.97 9.10
CA LEU A 38 3.88 -1.96 7.65
C LEU A 38 3.83 -3.38 7.02
N GLN A 39 3.92 -4.46 7.82
CA GLN A 39 3.99 -5.83 7.30
C GLN A 39 2.77 -6.24 6.45
N HIS A 40 1.61 -5.62 6.69
CA HIS A 40 0.42 -5.83 5.87
C HIS A 40 0.64 -5.41 4.41
N ARG A 41 1.54 -4.47 4.12
CA ARG A 41 1.87 -3.99 2.77
C ARG A 41 2.83 -4.91 2.02
N GLY A 42 3.62 -5.74 2.70
CA GLY A 42 4.55 -6.64 2.03
C GLY A 42 4.96 -7.82 2.91
N GLN A 43 4.86 -9.04 2.39
CA GLN A 43 5.07 -10.27 3.18
C GLN A 43 6.04 -11.25 2.52
N GLU A 44 6.66 -10.89 1.38
CA GLU A 44 7.54 -11.80 0.64
C GLU A 44 9.01 -11.64 0.98
N CYS A 45 9.45 -10.40 1.16
CA CYS A 45 10.78 -10.13 1.65
C CYS A 45 10.83 -8.80 2.43
N ALA A 46 11.84 -8.68 3.27
CA ALA A 46 12.13 -7.50 4.05
C ALA A 46 13.60 -7.12 3.93
N GLY A 47 13.90 -5.83 4.03
CA GLY A 47 15.27 -5.35 4.02
C GLY A 47 15.41 -3.98 4.63
N MET A 48 16.60 -3.70 5.14
CA MET A 48 16.98 -2.36 5.62
C MET A 48 18.43 -2.05 5.25
N THR A 49 18.70 -0.77 5.07
CA THR A 49 20.06 -0.24 4.90
C THR A 49 20.33 0.79 5.96
N ILE A 50 21.38 0.58 6.75
CA ILE A 50 21.86 1.52 7.77
C ILE A 50 23.15 2.18 7.32
N CYS A 51 23.32 3.44 7.72
CA CYS A 51 24.48 4.26 7.43
C CYS A 51 24.93 5.00 8.70
N ASP A 52 26.27 5.01 8.93
CA ASP A 52 26.93 5.90 9.85
C ASP A 52 27.70 6.97 9.05
N SER A 53 27.14 8.15 8.96
CA SER A 53 27.74 9.28 8.24
C SER A 53 28.53 10.22 9.14
N ILE A 54 28.55 9.97 10.46
CA ILE A 54 29.13 10.88 11.47
C ILE A 54 30.51 10.42 11.92
N THR A 55 30.68 9.12 12.23
CA THR A 55 31.90 8.60 12.85
C THR A 55 32.87 7.94 11.87
N GLU A 56 32.38 7.54 10.69
CA GLU A 56 33.20 6.91 9.67
C GLU A 56 33.87 7.93 8.75
N ASN A 57 35.19 7.83 8.55
CA ASN A 57 35.92 8.65 7.57
C ASN A 57 35.45 8.47 6.12
N LYS A 58 34.77 7.36 5.84
CA LYS A 58 34.14 7.05 4.57
C LYS A 58 32.75 6.47 4.84
N VAL A 59 31.74 7.21 4.46
CA VAL A 59 30.34 6.79 4.57
C VAL A 59 30.15 5.44 3.87
N ARG A 60 29.64 4.45 4.60
CA ARG A 60 29.34 3.13 4.07
C ARG A 60 27.91 2.73 4.39
N HIS A 61 27.25 2.17 3.40
CA HIS A 61 25.91 1.62 3.56
C HIS A 61 25.98 0.13 3.84
N LYS A 62 25.37 -0.32 4.93
CA LYS A 62 25.22 -1.73 5.26
C LYS A 62 23.79 -2.15 5.01
N THR A 63 23.58 -3.00 4.02
CA THR A 63 22.27 -3.55 3.67
C THR A 63 22.12 -4.96 4.24
N LEU A 64 20.99 -5.19 4.93
CA LEU A 64 20.51 -6.46 5.44
C LEU A 64 19.18 -6.74 4.79
N LYS A 65 19.02 -7.86 4.08
CA LYS A 65 17.76 -8.23 3.41
C LYS A 65 17.69 -9.71 3.12
N ASP A 66 16.49 -10.27 3.17
CA ASP A 66 16.23 -11.66 2.79
C ASP A 66 14.75 -11.86 2.46
N MET A 67 14.41 -13.08 2.06
CA MET A 67 13.05 -13.55 1.83
C MET A 67 12.37 -13.85 3.16
N GLY A 68 11.10 -13.49 3.29
CA GLY A 68 10.28 -13.76 4.48
C GLY A 68 9.73 -12.51 5.15
N LEU A 69 9.01 -12.72 6.24
CA LEU A 69 8.47 -11.67 7.09
C LEU A 69 9.60 -10.95 7.83
N VAL A 70 9.35 -9.73 8.29
CA VAL A 70 10.30 -8.94 9.08
C VAL A 70 10.84 -9.73 10.27
N SER A 71 9.98 -10.50 10.96
CA SER A 71 10.36 -11.35 12.10
C SER A 71 11.14 -12.61 11.71
N GLU A 72 11.12 -13.01 10.46
CA GLU A 72 11.86 -14.16 9.94
C GLU A 72 13.24 -13.74 9.41
N VAL A 73 13.28 -12.56 8.76
CA VAL A 73 14.49 -12.01 8.16
C VAL A 73 15.46 -11.45 9.21
N PHE A 74 14.93 -10.82 10.27
CA PHE A 74 15.76 -10.12 11.26
C PHE A 74 15.63 -10.70 12.65
N SER A 75 16.77 -10.93 13.31
CA SER A 75 16.83 -11.15 14.75
C SER A 75 17.23 -9.87 15.50
N MET A 76 16.61 -9.61 16.64
CA MET A 76 16.97 -8.43 17.45
C MET A 76 18.42 -8.47 17.92
N GLU A 77 18.97 -9.66 18.22
CA GLU A 77 20.38 -9.81 18.59
C GLU A 77 21.34 -9.38 17.48
N GLU A 78 21.00 -9.67 16.22
CA GLU A 78 21.81 -9.23 15.09
C GLU A 78 21.69 -7.73 14.86
N LEU A 79 20.47 -7.19 14.92
CA LEU A 79 20.19 -5.78 14.67
C LEU A 79 20.93 -4.85 15.65
N LEU A 80 21.06 -5.24 16.92
CA LEU A 80 21.78 -4.47 17.94
C LEU A 80 23.29 -4.31 17.68
N LYS A 81 23.86 -5.07 16.73
CA LYS A 81 25.27 -4.93 16.32
C LYS A 81 25.51 -3.71 15.43
N TYR A 82 24.45 -3.15 14.83
CA TYR A 82 24.55 -2.04 13.87
C TYR A 82 24.10 -0.73 14.48
N LYS A 83 24.96 0.27 14.36
CA LYS A 83 24.71 1.65 14.79
C LYS A 83 24.74 2.56 13.58
N GLY A 84 24.04 3.66 13.63
CA GLY A 84 24.03 4.64 12.55
C GLY A 84 23.13 5.82 12.86
N ASN A 85 23.10 6.75 11.95
CA ASN A 85 22.26 7.96 12.06
C ASN A 85 21.24 8.06 10.93
N ILE A 86 21.38 7.28 9.86
CA ILE A 86 20.41 7.24 8.75
C ILE A 86 20.07 5.77 8.47
N LEU A 87 18.80 5.50 8.23
CA LEU A 87 18.33 4.16 7.88
C LEU A 87 17.12 4.26 6.93
N ILE A 88 17.07 3.34 5.95
CA ILE A 88 15.87 3.07 5.16
C ILE A 88 15.49 1.60 5.28
N GLY A 89 14.19 1.32 5.40
CA GLY A 89 13.61 -0.02 5.49
C GLY A 89 12.52 -0.23 4.45
N HIS A 90 12.33 -1.48 4.05
CA HIS A 90 11.37 -1.88 3.04
C HIS A 90 10.73 -3.24 3.37
N VAL A 91 9.44 -3.34 3.20
CA VAL A 91 8.69 -4.59 3.14
C VAL A 91 8.11 -4.73 1.72
N ARG A 92 8.35 -5.89 1.09
CA ARG A 92 8.02 -6.08 -0.33
C ARG A 92 6.89 -7.06 -0.52
N TYR A 93 6.02 -6.70 -1.45
CA TYR A 93 5.18 -7.61 -2.20
C TYR A 93 5.57 -7.53 -3.69
N ALA A 94 5.67 -8.65 -4.41
CA ALA A 94 6.09 -8.64 -5.81
C ALA A 94 4.90 -8.34 -6.73
N THR A 95 4.75 -7.09 -7.11
CA THR A 95 3.82 -6.68 -8.19
C THR A 95 4.41 -6.95 -9.57
N THR A 96 5.72 -6.80 -9.70
CA THR A 96 6.50 -7.07 -10.91
C THR A 96 7.81 -7.78 -10.57
N GLY A 97 8.25 -8.68 -11.46
CA GLY A 97 9.50 -9.41 -11.31
C GLY A 97 9.39 -10.74 -10.57
N ILE A 98 10.48 -11.50 -10.59
CA ILE A 98 10.57 -12.83 -9.95
C ILE A 98 10.73 -12.63 -8.44
N VAL A 99 10.12 -13.51 -7.64
CA VAL A 99 10.27 -13.53 -6.18
C VAL A 99 11.62 -14.13 -5.83
N THR A 100 12.63 -13.27 -5.69
CA THR A 100 14.00 -13.63 -5.33
C THR A 100 14.62 -12.57 -4.42
N VAL A 101 15.64 -12.96 -3.68
CA VAL A 101 16.44 -12.06 -2.81
C VAL A 101 17.07 -10.90 -3.60
N ASP A 102 17.39 -11.12 -4.88
CA ASP A 102 17.97 -10.08 -5.74
C ASP A 102 17.01 -8.90 -5.96
N ASN A 103 15.70 -9.19 -5.92
CA ASN A 103 14.66 -8.18 -6.02
C ASN A 103 14.24 -7.58 -4.66
N ALA A 104 14.79 -8.09 -3.55
CA ALA A 104 14.54 -7.50 -2.24
C ALA A 104 15.20 -6.11 -2.16
N GLN A 105 14.48 -5.17 -1.53
CA GLN A 105 14.93 -3.80 -1.33
C GLN A 105 15.36 -3.61 0.15
N PRO A 106 16.23 -2.62 0.43
CA PRO A 106 16.77 -1.58 -0.44
C PRO A 106 17.79 -2.07 -1.47
N PHE A 107 17.89 -1.37 -2.61
CA PHE A 107 18.99 -1.50 -3.55
C PHE A 107 20.11 -0.54 -3.17
N SER A 108 21.36 -1.01 -3.22
CA SER A 108 22.53 -0.22 -2.89
C SER A 108 23.57 -0.29 -3.98
N GLY A 109 24.33 0.78 -4.20
CA GLY A 109 25.41 0.84 -5.16
C GLY A 109 26.31 2.05 -4.96
N ASP A 110 27.50 1.96 -5.54
CA ASP A 110 28.45 3.06 -5.57
C ASP A 110 28.27 3.90 -6.82
N SER A 111 28.53 5.20 -6.69
CA SER A 111 28.43 6.16 -7.79
C SER A 111 29.49 7.24 -7.67
N GLY A 112 29.58 8.12 -8.68
CA GLY A 112 30.39 9.33 -8.61
C GLY A 112 29.98 10.33 -7.52
N MET A 113 28.80 10.15 -6.92
CA MET A 113 28.32 10.93 -5.78
C MET A 113 28.60 10.24 -4.43
N GLY A 114 29.20 9.04 -4.42
CA GLY A 114 29.36 8.19 -3.26
C GLY A 114 28.37 7.03 -3.23
N ASN A 115 28.10 6.50 -2.01
CA ASN A 115 27.14 5.42 -1.84
C ASN A 115 25.70 5.92 -1.99
N ILE A 116 24.88 5.14 -2.70
CA ILE A 116 23.45 5.35 -2.85
C ILE A 116 22.73 4.10 -2.38
N SER A 117 21.69 4.26 -1.57
CA SER A 117 20.72 3.19 -1.26
C SER A 117 19.32 3.72 -1.40
N LEU A 118 18.42 2.92 -1.98
CA LEU A 118 17.06 3.36 -2.18
C LEU A 118 16.04 2.23 -2.00
N ALA A 119 14.85 2.61 -1.52
CA ALA A 119 13.67 1.78 -1.47
C ALA A 119 12.48 2.50 -2.12
N HIS A 120 11.61 1.71 -2.75
CA HIS A 120 10.53 2.17 -3.61
C HIS A 120 9.23 1.45 -3.27
N ASN A 121 8.20 2.22 -2.97
CA ASN A 121 6.81 1.77 -2.95
C ASN A 121 6.11 2.30 -4.20
N GLY A 122 5.67 1.42 -5.08
CA GLY A 122 4.97 1.76 -6.30
C GLY A 122 5.38 0.90 -7.50
N ASN A 123 5.09 1.39 -8.69
CA ASN A 123 5.43 0.73 -9.95
C ASN A 123 5.68 1.76 -11.06
N LEU A 124 6.80 1.61 -11.75
CA LEU A 124 7.13 2.42 -12.92
C LEU A 124 6.53 1.79 -14.18
N ILE A 125 6.02 2.65 -15.04
CA ILE A 125 5.49 2.27 -16.36
C ILE A 125 6.55 2.50 -17.46
N LYS A 126 6.39 1.81 -18.59
CA LYS A 126 7.29 1.92 -19.77
C LYS A 126 8.76 1.60 -19.45
N ILE A 127 9.01 0.84 -18.38
CA ILE A 127 10.33 0.57 -17.82
C ILE A 127 11.23 -0.21 -18.78
N GLU A 128 10.68 -1.10 -19.60
CA GLU A 128 11.45 -1.94 -20.51
C GLU A 128 12.18 -1.09 -21.58
N LYS A 129 11.54 -0.07 -22.13
CA LYS A 129 12.17 0.87 -23.07
C LYS A 129 13.34 1.62 -22.43
N LEU A 130 13.20 1.97 -21.16
CA LEU A 130 14.24 2.66 -20.40
C LEU A 130 15.41 1.72 -20.09
N LYS A 131 15.15 0.46 -19.71
CA LYS A 131 16.16 -0.59 -19.55
C LYS A 131 16.95 -0.82 -20.84
N GLU A 132 16.27 -1.00 -21.96
CA GLU A 132 16.91 -1.19 -23.28
C GLU A 132 17.85 -0.03 -23.62
N LYS A 133 17.44 1.22 -23.36
CA LYS A 133 18.29 2.40 -23.58
C LYS A 133 19.54 2.36 -22.69
N LEU A 134 19.38 2.05 -21.41
CA LEU A 134 20.49 1.96 -20.47
C LEU A 134 21.45 0.80 -20.81
N MET A 135 20.92 -0.33 -21.27
CA MET A 135 21.73 -1.48 -21.73
C MET A 135 22.56 -1.13 -22.99
N LYS A 136 22.01 -0.34 -23.92
CA LYS A 136 22.78 0.17 -25.08
C LYS A 136 23.91 1.11 -24.65
N ASP A 137 23.76 1.79 -23.53
CA ASP A 137 24.81 2.62 -22.93
C ASP A 137 25.81 1.80 -22.08
N GLY A 138 25.74 0.44 -22.10
CA GLY A 138 26.66 -0.46 -21.40
C GLY A 138 26.29 -0.73 -19.93
N ILE A 139 25.13 -0.32 -19.47
CA ILE A 139 24.67 -0.56 -18.08
C ILE A 139 24.05 -1.96 -17.99
N THR A 140 24.47 -2.73 -16.99
CA THR A 140 23.97 -4.07 -16.71
C THR A 140 23.01 -4.08 -15.53
N PHE A 141 22.02 -4.98 -15.58
CA PHE A 141 21.03 -5.20 -14.54
C PHE A 141 21.20 -6.61 -13.96
N HIS A 142 21.02 -6.73 -12.65
CA HIS A 142 21.08 -8.00 -11.92
C HIS A 142 19.69 -8.43 -11.44
N ALA A 143 18.80 -7.45 -11.20
CA ALA A 143 17.43 -7.66 -10.76
C ALA A 143 16.44 -7.40 -11.90
N THR A 144 15.24 -7.92 -11.72
CA THR A 144 14.10 -7.63 -12.62
C THR A 144 13.27 -6.43 -12.14
N SER A 145 13.58 -5.90 -10.95
CA SER A 145 12.88 -4.76 -10.33
C SER A 145 13.11 -3.45 -11.09
N ASP A 146 12.08 -2.65 -11.19
CA ASP A 146 12.12 -1.26 -11.68
C ASP A 146 12.97 -0.35 -10.79
N THR A 147 13.08 -0.68 -9.51
CA THR A 147 13.88 0.05 -8.52
C THR A 147 15.37 0.04 -8.88
N GLU A 148 15.91 -1.05 -9.44
CA GLU A 148 17.30 -1.08 -9.93
C GLU A 148 17.51 -0.06 -11.05
N VAL A 149 16.51 0.18 -11.89
CA VAL A 149 16.59 1.18 -12.96
C VAL A 149 16.77 2.59 -12.39
N ILE A 150 16.04 2.92 -11.32
CA ILE A 150 16.20 4.21 -10.63
C ILE A 150 17.64 4.35 -10.10
N LEU A 151 18.18 3.30 -9.45
CA LEU A 151 19.55 3.29 -8.94
C LEU A 151 20.57 3.53 -10.05
N LYS A 152 20.42 2.82 -11.18
CA LYS A 152 21.33 2.97 -12.35
C LYS A 152 21.24 4.35 -12.99
N LEU A 153 20.06 4.95 -13.06
CA LEU A 153 19.87 6.32 -13.54
C LEU A 153 20.55 7.34 -12.63
N LEU A 154 20.40 7.22 -11.31
CA LEU A 154 21.07 8.08 -10.35
C LEU A 154 22.60 7.96 -10.48
N GLY A 155 23.14 6.74 -10.58
CA GLY A 155 24.56 6.51 -10.80
C GLY A 155 25.06 7.11 -12.11
N ARG A 156 24.31 6.96 -13.22
CA ARG A 156 24.64 7.56 -14.53
C ARG A 156 24.68 9.09 -14.48
N ASN A 157 23.75 9.69 -13.74
CA ASN A 157 23.60 11.13 -13.62
C ASN A 157 24.51 11.75 -12.54
N ALA A 158 25.25 10.94 -11.78
CA ALA A 158 26.09 11.37 -10.65
C ALA A 158 27.06 12.51 -10.96
N LYS A 159 27.56 12.57 -12.20
CA LYS A 159 28.48 13.63 -12.69
C LYS A 159 27.89 15.05 -12.61
N TYR A 160 26.60 15.20 -12.50
CA TYR A 160 25.93 16.50 -12.41
C TYR A 160 25.73 16.99 -10.96
N GLY A 161 26.11 16.18 -9.96
CA GLY A 161 25.83 16.42 -8.55
C GLY A 161 24.44 15.94 -8.14
N MET A 162 24.22 15.83 -6.82
CA MET A 162 23.07 15.13 -6.23
C MET A 162 21.71 15.66 -6.70
N LYS A 163 21.44 16.96 -6.53
CA LYS A 163 20.12 17.53 -6.88
C LYS A 163 19.80 17.38 -8.37
N GLU A 164 20.76 17.67 -9.22
CA GLU A 164 20.59 17.56 -10.66
C GLU A 164 20.47 16.10 -11.11
N ALA A 165 21.20 15.18 -10.48
CA ALA A 165 21.05 13.74 -10.75
C ALA A 165 19.66 13.22 -10.38
N LEU A 166 19.09 13.68 -9.25
CA LEU A 166 17.71 13.38 -8.86
C LEU A 166 16.72 13.94 -9.88
N LEU A 167 16.81 15.22 -10.24
CA LEU A 167 15.91 15.85 -11.20
C LEU A 167 15.96 15.18 -12.57
N LYS A 168 17.15 14.89 -13.10
CA LYS A 168 17.31 14.18 -14.39
C LYS A 168 16.78 12.73 -14.34
N THR A 169 16.80 12.10 -13.18
CA THR A 169 16.21 10.78 -12.99
C THR A 169 14.69 10.88 -12.95
N LEU A 170 14.13 11.83 -12.19
CA LEU A 170 12.69 12.07 -12.08
C LEU A 170 12.07 12.51 -13.41
N ASP A 171 12.85 13.19 -14.26
CA ASP A 171 12.40 13.66 -15.59
C ASP A 171 12.11 12.50 -16.56
N VAL A 172 12.77 11.34 -16.38
CA VAL A 172 12.65 10.20 -17.31
C VAL A 172 11.85 9.03 -16.78
N ILE A 173 11.64 8.93 -15.45
CA ILE A 173 10.79 7.88 -14.88
C ILE A 173 9.33 8.31 -14.90
N GLU A 174 8.44 7.35 -15.13
CA GLU A 174 6.99 7.57 -15.20
C GLU A 174 6.28 6.45 -14.44
N GLY A 175 5.22 6.79 -13.70
CA GLY A 175 4.47 5.83 -12.90
C GLY A 175 4.10 6.38 -11.54
N ALA A 176 3.79 5.49 -10.61
CA ALA A 176 3.50 5.81 -9.22
C ALA A 176 4.67 5.42 -8.34
N PHE A 177 5.13 6.32 -7.49
CA PHE A 177 6.25 6.05 -6.60
C PHE A 177 6.26 6.91 -5.33
N ALA A 178 6.60 6.25 -4.22
CA ALA A 178 7.13 6.89 -3.03
C ALA A 178 8.54 6.32 -2.81
N LEU A 179 9.56 7.17 -2.88
CA LEU A 179 10.97 6.80 -2.77
C LEU A 179 11.55 7.27 -1.45
N VAL A 180 12.34 6.43 -0.81
CA VAL A 180 13.25 6.84 0.26
C VAL A 180 14.66 6.46 -0.14
N ILE A 181 15.58 7.44 -0.12
CA ILE A 181 16.92 7.32 -0.69
C ILE A 181 17.93 7.82 0.33
N ILE A 182 19.04 7.10 0.50
CA ILE A 182 20.24 7.61 1.17
C ILE A 182 21.27 7.92 0.10
N ILE A 183 21.80 9.14 0.09
CA ILE A 183 22.96 9.54 -0.70
C ILE A 183 23.98 10.13 0.27
N ASN A 184 25.04 9.38 0.55
CA ASN A 184 26.04 9.70 1.59
C ASN A 184 25.39 9.96 2.96
N ASP A 185 25.37 11.22 3.40
CA ASP A 185 24.90 11.72 4.71
C ASP A 185 23.47 12.30 4.65
N LYS A 186 22.76 12.14 3.54
CA LYS A 186 21.44 12.74 3.33
C LYS A 186 20.36 11.68 3.16
N LEU A 187 19.23 11.91 3.83
CA LEU A 187 18.00 11.19 3.58
C LEU A 187 17.10 12.00 2.65
N ILE A 188 16.65 11.37 1.57
CA ILE A 188 15.77 11.98 0.59
C ILE A 188 14.44 11.20 0.57
N GLY A 189 13.32 11.92 0.67
CA GLY A 189 11.97 11.40 0.44
C GLY A 189 11.38 12.03 -0.82
N ILE A 190 10.79 11.23 -1.71
CA ILE A 190 10.21 11.74 -2.96
C ILE A 190 8.84 11.10 -3.17
N ARG A 191 7.83 11.89 -3.49
CA ARG A 191 6.51 11.41 -3.86
C ARG A 191 6.23 11.73 -5.32
N ASP A 192 5.60 10.81 -6.06
CA ASP A 192 5.30 10.96 -7.48
C ASP A 192 4.48 12.25 -7.77
N PRO A 193 4.51 12.77 -9.03
CA PRO A 193 3.90 14.06 -9.36
C PRO A 193 2.39 14.14 -9.09
N ARG A 194 1.72 12.98 -9.01
CA ARG A 194 0.28 12.90 -8.73
C ARG A 194 -0.02 12.46 -7.30
N GLY A 195 1.01 12.05 -6.53
CA GLY A 195 0.84 11.55 -5.18
C GLY A 195 0.01 10.27 -5.10
N ILE A 196 0.14 9.38 -6.10
CA ILE A 196 -0.61 8.12 -6.15
C ILE A 196 -0.26 7.27 -4.93
N ARG A 197 1.06 7.19 -4.58
CA ARG A 197 1.51 6.47 -3.40
C ARG A 197 1.65 7.38 -2.19
N PRO A 198 1.25 6.90 -0.99
CA PRO A 198 1.37 7.70 0.22
C PRO A 198 2.82 7.76 0.72
N LEU A 199 3.18 8.91 1.28
CA LEU A 199 4.40 9.11 2.04
C LEU A 199 4.18 10.21 3.07
N CYS A 200 4.38 9.93 4.34
CA CYS A 200 4.20 10.88 5.44
C CYS A 200 5.51 11.09 6.21
N MET A 201 5.58 12.18 6.96
CA MET A 201 6.71 12.57 7.78
C MET A 201 6.29 12.82 9.22
N GLY A 202 7.12 12.35 10.14
CA GLY A 202 7.02 12.61 11.56
C GLY A 202 8.38 12.90 12.20
N GLN A 203 8.37 13.31 13.46
CA GLN A 203 9.57 13.53 14.26
C GLN A 203 9.40 12.94 15.65
N ARG A 204 10.42 12.24 16.11
CA ARG A 204 10.52 11.73 17.47
C ARG A 204 10.97 12.85 18.43
N GLU A 205 10.69 12.67 19.72
CA GLU A 205 11.12 13.62 20.76
C GLU A 205 12.64 13.82 20.80
N ASP A 206 13.40 12.81 20.39
CA ASP A 206 14.86 12.88 20.34
C ASP A 206 15.41 13.61 19.10
N GLY A 207 14.52 14.21 18.29
CA GLY A 207 14.84 14.97 17.09
C GLY A 207 15.01 14.12 15.83
N THR A 208 14.87 12.78 15.90
CA THR A 208 14.97 11.89 14.73
C THR A 208 13.77 12.10 13.80
N TYR A 209 14.01 12.46 12.56
CA TYR A 209 12.99 12.49 11.51
C TYR A 209 12.67 11.08 11.02
N VAL A 210 11.39 10.84 10.72
CA VAL A 210 10.89 9.57 10.22
C VAL A 210 10.03 9.82 8.99
N LEU A 211 10.28 9.07 7.91
CA LEU A 211 9.40 9.00 6.74
C LEU A 211 8.78 7.61 6.70
N ALA A 212 7.50 7.51 6.35
CA ALA A 212 6.82 6.22 6.26
C ALA A 212 5.70 6.24 5.21
N SER A 213 5.33 5.07 4.70
CA SER A 213 4.17 4.92 3.83
C SER A 213 2.85 5.22 4.54
N GLU A 214 2.76 4.97 5.85
CA GLU A 214 1.54 5.18 6.64
C GLU A 214 1.84 5.76 8.02
N THR A 215 0.90 6.55 8.56
CA THR A 215 1.01 7.17 9.89
C THR A 215 1.11 6.16 11.02
N VAL A 216 0.49 4.98 10.88
CA VAL A 216 0.61 3.89 11.88
C VAL A 216 2.05 3.47 12.16
N ALA A 217 2.94 3.58 11.16
CA ALA A 217 4.36 3.31 11.38
C ALA A 217 5.03 4.41 12.19
N LEU A 218 4.62 5.68 12.03
CA LEU A 218 5.07 6.80 12.85
C LEU A 218 4.66 6.60 14.31
N ASP A 219 3.38 6.27 14.54
CA ASP A 219 2.83 6.03 15.89
C ASP A 219 3.58 4.89 16.60
N THR A 220 3.82 3.80 15.88
CA THR A 220 4.50 2.61 16.42
C THR A 220 5.94 2.90 16.86
N VAL A 221 6.64 3.84 16.20
CA VAL A 221 7.99 4.26 16.58
C VAL A 221 8.02 5.51 17.46
N ASN A 222 6.88 5.96 17.97
CA ASN A 222 6.71 7.18 18.77
C ASN A 222 7.24 8.44 18.05
N ALA A 223 6.93 8.59 16.77
CA ALA A 223 7.19 9.79 15.99
C ALA A 223 5.89 10.59 15.84
N LYS A 224 5.91 11.83 16.32
CA LYS A 224 4.77 12.74 16.15
C LYS A 224 4.62 13.07 14.67
N TYR A 225 3.43 12.83 14.11
CA TYR A 225 3.10 13.22 12.74
C TYR A 225 3.29 14.72 12.53
N ILE A 226 3.92 15.10 11.43
CA ILE A 226 4.11 16.50 11.01
C ILE A 226 3.18 16.79 9.84
N ARG A 227 3.31 16.05 8.73
CA ARG A 227 2.50 16.19 7.53
C ARG A 227 2.73 15.04 6.55
N ASP A 228 1.88 14.93 5.56
CA ASP A 228 2.17 14.16 4.35
C ASP A 228 3.19 14.91 3.47
N ILE A 229 3.94 14.14 2.66
CA ILE A 229 4.76 14.69 1.57
C ILE A 229 3.80 14.95 0.41
N ASP A 230 3.82 16.15 -0.13
CA ASP A 230 2.91 16.54 -1.19
C ASP A 230 3.18 15.78 -2.51
N ALA A 231 2.17 15.72 -3.37
CA ALA A 231 2.34 15.25 -4.74
C ALA A 231 3.41 16.09 -5.46
N GLY A 232 4.39 15.42 -6.09
CA GLY A 232 5.50 16.10 -6.77
C GLY A 232 6.47 16.80 -5.82
N GLU A 233 6.55 16.38 -4.58
CA GLU A 233 7.51 16.92 -3.62
C GLU A 233 8.70 15.98 -3.42
N MET A 234 9.87 16.57 -3.37
CA MET A 234 11.11 15.97 -2.90
C MET A 234 11.57 16.70 -1.64
N ILE A 235 11.81 15.97 -0.56
CA ILE A 235 12.43 16.50 0.65
C ILE A 235 13.84 15.94 0.81
N ILE A 236 14.75 16.79 1.27
CA ILE A 236 16.13 16.41 1.60
C ILE A 236 16.33 16.74 3.07
N ILE A 237 16.73 15.76 3.85
CA ILE A 237 16.98 15.87 5.29
C ILE A 237 18.46 15.62 5.52
N ASP A 238 19.13 16.60 6.14
CA ASP A 238 20.53 16.54 6.55
C ASP A 238 20.74 17.23 7.90
N GLU A 239 21.99 17.46 8.30
CA GLU A 239 22.35 18.12 9.57
C GLU A 239 21.81 19.54 9.69
N ASN A 240 21.53 20.22 8.58
CA ASN A 240 21.00 21.58 8.53
C ASN A 240 19.46 21.63 8.64
N GLY A 241 18.78 20.48 8.57
CA GLY A 241 17.33 20.36 8.66
C GLY A 241 16.68 19.80 7.41
N ILE A 242 15.53 20.35 7.04
CA ILE A 242 14.70 19.86 5.91
C ILE A 242 14.67 20.91 4.80
N GLU A 243 15.04 20.52 3.60
CA GLU A 243 14.79 21.25 2.36
C GLU A 243 13.65 20.59 1.60
N SER A 244 12.64 21.38 1.20
CA SER A 244 11.50 20.94 0.41
C SER A 244 11.56 21.53 -1.01
N ILE A 245 11.37 20.69 -2.03
CA ILE A 245 11.47 21.06 -3.44
C ILE A 245 10.24 20.53 -4.19
N LYS A 246 9.47 21.41 -4.80
CA LYS A 246 8.42 21.05 -5.77
C LYS A 246 9.08 20.80 -7.13
N TYR A 247 9.41 19.54 -7.39
CA TYR A 247 10.25 19.17 -8.53
C TYR A 247 9.56 19.15 -9.91
N PRO A 248 8.24 18.95 -10.08
CA PRO A 248 7.62 18.91 -11.40
C PRO A 248 7.80 20.20 -12.20
N GLU A 249 7.92 21.33 -11.51
CA GLU A 249 8.16 22.64 -12.13
C GLU A 249 9.59 22.79 -12.67
N LEU A 250 10.51 21.96 -12.19
CA LEU A 250 11.93 21.95 -12.51
C LEU A 250 12.31 20.93 -13.60
N LEU A 251 11.36 20.09 -14.04
CA LEU A 251 11.60 19.06 -15.04
C LEU A 251 11.64 19.65 -16.45
N GLU A 252 12.58 19.16 -17.27
CA GLU A 252 12.74 19.61 -18.67
C GLU A 252 11.53 19.23 -19.54
N ASN A 253 10.93 18.05 -19.29
CA ASN A 253 9.77 17.53 -20.03
C ASN A 253 8.44 18.21 -19.68
N ASN A 254 8.47 19.31 -18.93
CA ASN A 254 7.33 20.22 -18.70
C ASN A 254 6.04 19.49 -18.23
N ARG A 255 6.19 18.46 -17.38
CA ARG A 255 5.06 17.75 -16.74
C ARG A 255 4.40 18.66 -15.73
N LYS A 256 3.80 19.73 -16.26
CA LYS A 256 3.08 20.72 -15.46
C LYS A 256 1.94 20.01 -14.74
N ASN A 257 1.88 20.32 -13.49
CA ASN A 257 0.85 20.06 -12.48
C ASN A 257 -0.48 19.49 -13.04
N GLU A 258 -0.51 18.19 -13.28
CA GLU A 258 -1.67 17.50 -13.84
C GLU A 258 -2.72 17.15 -12.77
N GLY A 259 -2.57 17.71 -11.56
CA GLY A 259 -3.44 17.50 -10.42
C GLY A 259 -3.07 16.27 -9.59
N LYS A 260 -3.45 16.27 -8.32
CA LYS A 260 -3.29 15.16 -7.39
C LYS A 260 -4.25 14.02 -7.75
N ALA A 261 -3.79 12.77 -7.62
CA ALA A 261 -4.59 11.57 -7.89
C ALA A 261 -4.20 10.44 -6.93
N SER A 262 -4.43 10.63 -5.63
CA SER A 262 -4.16 9.62 -4.61
C SER A 262 -4.95 8.33 -4.89
N CYS A 263 -4.35 7.16 -4.66
CA CYS A 263 -5.00 5.88 -4.92
C CYS A 263 -6.24 5.69 -4.02
N ALA A 264 -7.43 5.60 -4.62
CA ALA A 264 -8.67 5.37 -3.87
C ALA A 264 -8.68 3.99 -3.18
N PHE A 265 -7.96 3.02 -3.71
CA PHE A 265 -7.89 1.67 -3.15
C PHE A 265 -7.09 1.59 -1.85
N GLU A 266 -6.22 2.56 -1.56
CA GLU A 266 -5.58 2.70 -0.24
C GLU A 266 -6.62 2.81 0.86
N TYR A 267 -7.66 3.61 0.66
CA TYR A 267 -8.74 3.80 1.64
C TYR A 267 -9.71 2.61 1.71
N VAL A 268 -9.90 1.92 0.60
CA VAL A 268 -10.78 0.74 0.55
C VAL A 268 -10.15 -0.45 1.27
N TYR A 269 -8.87 -0.73 1.00
CA TYR A 269 -8.26 -1.99 1.44
C TYR A 269 -6.84 -1.88 1.97
N PHE A 270 -5.88 -1.24 1.23
CA PHE A 270 -4.46 -1.43 1.51
C PHE A 270 -4.02 -0.84 2.83
N ALA A 271 -4.35 0.43 3.09
CA ALA A 271 -3.93 1.07 4.33
C ALA A 271 -4.58 0.41 5.55
N ARG A 272 -3.90 0.43 6.65
CA ARG A 272 -4.49 0.01 7.93
C ARG A 272 -5.60 0.97 8.31
N PRO A 273 -6.68 0.49 8.95
CA PRO A 273 -7.79 1.36 9.34
C PRO A 273 -7.40 2.44 10.36
N ASP A 274 -6.32 2.23 11.11
CA ASP A 274 -5.76 3.18 12.06
C ASP A 274 -4.74 4.17 11.43
N SER A 275 -4.68 4.25 10.09
CA SER A 275 -3.85 5.21 9.36
C SER A 275 -4.64 6.42 8.89
N ILE A 276 -3.92 7.55 8.79
CA ILE A 276 -4.37 8.78 8.12
C ILE A 276 -3.50 8.96 6.87
N ILE A 277 -4.12 9.15 5.71
CA ILE A 277 -3.42 9.40 4.45
C ILE A 277 -3.97 10.66 3.82
N ASP A 278 -3.10 11.60 3.47
CA ASP A 278 -3.49 12.90 2.88
C ASP A 278 -4.56 13.65 3.73
N GLY A 279 -4.46 13.51 5.05
CA GLY A 279 -5.41 14.08 6.00
C GLY A 279 -6.74 13.31 6.14
N ILE A 280 -6.93 12.21 5.42
CA ILE A 280 -8.17 11.42 5.43
C ILE A 280 -8.00 10.20 6.34
N ASP A 281 -8.90 10.05 7.31
CA ASP A 281 -8.98 8.89 8.20
C ASP A 281 -9.52 7.66 7.46
N VAL A 282 -8.71 6.61 7.37
CA VAL A 282 -9.04 5.38 6.63
C VAL A 282 -10.21 4.63 7.26
N TYR A 283 -10.27 4.56 8.60
CA TYR A 283 -11.39 3.91 9.29
C TYR A 283 -12.71 4.58 8.95
N GLN A 284 -12.73 5.91 9.00
CA GLN A 284 -13.95 6.69 8.77
C GLN A 284 -14.43 6.55 7.32
N VAL A 285 -13.54 6.48 6.34
CA VAL A 285 -13.91 6.22 4.94
C VAL A 285 -14.61 4.86 4.81
N ARG A 286 -14.04 3.81 5.40
CA ARG A 286 -14.62 2.46 5.37
C ARG A 286 -15.96 2.39 6.09
N HIS A 287 -16.07 3.05 7.24
CA HIS A 287 -17.31 3.13 8.00
C HIS A 287 -18.41 3.81 7.18
N ASP A 288 -18.11 4.98 6.60
CA ASP A 288 -19.07 5.71 5.78
C ASP A 288 -19.44 4.97 4.48
N ALA A 289 -18.48 4.19 3.91
CA ALA A 289 -18.78 3.30 2.79
C ALA A 289 -19.90 2.30 3.13
N GLY A 290 -19.89 1.74 4.33
CA GLY A 290 -20.96 0.88 4.83
C GLY A 290 -22.29 1.59 4.98
N ARG A 291 -22.30 2.82 5.52
CA ARG A 291 -23.49 3.66 5.65
C ARG A 291 -24.11 3.95 4.29
N TYR A 292 -23.33 4.47 3.34
CA TYR A 292 -23.80 4.76 1.98
C TYR A 292 -24.26 3.50 1.22
N LEU A 293 -23.63 2.37 1.48
CA LEU A 293 -23.99 1.09 0.88
C LEU A 293 -25.39 0.64 1.35
N HIS A 294 -25.76 0.87 2.62
CA HIS A 294 -27.13 0.64 3.10
C HIS A 294 -28.12 1.65 2.47
N GLU A 295 -27.77 2.92 2.43
CA GLU A 295 -28.65 3.95 1.84
C GLU A 295 -28.98 3.65 0.37
N GLN A 296 -28.02 3.10 -0.39
CA GLN A 296 -28.23 2.71 -1.80
C GLN A 296 -29.00 1.40 -1.94
N HIS A 297 -28.73 0.42 -1.09
CA HIS A 297 -29.17 -0.96 -1.24
C HIS A 297 -29.68 -1.54 0.09
N PRO A 298 -30.78 -0.99 0.63
CA PRO A 298 -31.38 -1.51 1.85
C PRO A 298 -31.89 -2.94 1.64
N VAL A 299 -31.84 -3.75 2.68
CA VAL A 299 -32.41 -5.09 2.70
C VAL A 299 -32.90 -5.45 4.09
N GLU A 300 -33.98 -6.24 4.17
CA GLU A 300 -34.43 -6.79 5.44
C GLU A 300 -33.57 -7.96 5.86
N ALA A 301 -32.96 -7.87 7.03
CA ALA A 301 -32.14 -8.91 7.61
C ALA A 301 -32.17 -8.90 9.13
N ASP A 302 -31.66 -9.95 9.73
CA ASP A 302 -31.67 -10.13 11.19
C ASP A 302 -30.34 -9.75 11.84
N ILE A 303 -29.23 -9.84 11.08
CA ILE A 303 -27.87 -9.45 11.52
C ILE A 303 -27.02 -8.94 10.36
N VAL A 304 -26.08 -8.04 10.68
CA VAL A 304 -24.98 -7.63 9.80
C VAL A 304 -23.68 -8.24 10.33
N ILE A 305 -22.89 -8.85 9.46
CA ILE A 305 -21.57 -9.38 9.77
C ILE A 305 -20.52 -8.80 8.84
N GLY A 306 -19.32 -8.50 9.35
CA GLY A 306 -18.18 -8.07 8.56
C GLY A 306 -17.22 -9.20 8.29
N VAL A 307 -16.66 -9.26 7.09
CA VAL A 307 -15.56 -10.17 6.78
C VAL A 307 -14.28 -9.65 7.47
N PRO A 308 -13.70 -10.40 8.39
CA PRO A 308 -12.55 -9.89 9.16
C PRO A 308 -11.25 -9.91 8.33
N ASP A 309 -10.36 -8.89 8.46
CA ASP A 309 -10.52 -7.75 9.38
C ASP A 309 -11.04 -6.51 8.60
N SER A 310 -10.84 -6.44 7.28
CA SER A 310 -11.02 -5.27 6.41
C SER A 310 -12.48 -4.85 6.20
N GLY A 311 -13.42 -5.81 6.17
CA GLY A 311 -14.84 -5.51 6.02
C GLY A 311 -15.56 -5.07 7.31
N ILE A 312 -14.89 -5.14 8.48
CA ILE A 312 -15.53 -4.84 9.76
C ILE A 312 -15.98 -3.38 9.87
N PRO A 313 -15.17 -2.35 9.54
CA PRO A 313 -15.62 -0.96 9.67
C PRO A 313 -16.85 -0.66 8.82
N ALA A 314 -16.90 -1.16 7.58
CA ALA A 314 -18.04 -0.99 6.70
C ALA A 314 -19.29 -1.74 7.21
N ALA A 315 -19.12 -2.93 7.78
CA ALA A 315 -20.23 -3.66 8.38
C ALA A 315 -20.83 -2.93 9.59
N ILE A 316 -20.01 -2.26 10.39
CA ILE A 316 -20.47 -1.42 11.50
C ILE A 316 -21.27 -0.23 10.95
N GLY A 317 -20.73 0.50 9.96
CA GLY A 317 -21.43 1.62 9.34
C GLY A 317 -22.77 1.23 8.68
N TYR A 318 -22.81 0.06 8.02
CA TYR A 318 -24.03 -0.52 7.47
C TYR A 318 -25.06 -0.84 8.57
N ALA A 319 -24.59 -1.46 9.66
CA ALA A 319 -25.46 -1.83 10.78
C ALA A 319 -26.05 -0.60 11.49
N GLU A 320 -25.26 0.43 11.72
CA GLU A 320 -25.70 1.68 12.34
C GLU A 320 -26.73 2.40 11.46
N ALA A 321 -26.52 2.47 10.16
CA ALA A 321 -27.43 3.10 9.22
C ALA A 321 -28.76 2.34 9.06
N SER A 322 -28.69 1.00 9.07
CA SER A 322 -29.86 0.14 8.86
C SER A 322 -30.68 -0.11 10.14
N GLY A 323 -30.08 0.09 11.31
CA GLY A 323 -30.64 -0.37 12.59
C GLY A 323 -30.60 -1.90 12.80
N ILE A 324 -30.04 -2.66 11.86
CA ILE A 324 -29.85 -4.12 11.98
C ILE A 324 -28.64 -4.38 12.88
N PRO A 325 -28.74 -5.26 13.89
CA PRO A 325 -27.64 -5.49 14.81
C PRO A 325 -26.36 -5.99 14.13
N PHE A 326 -25.21 -5.37 14.41
CA PHE A 326 -23.91 -5.93 14.08
C PHE A 326 -23.60 -7.16 14.93
N ALA A 327 -23.12 -8.23 14.29
CA ALA A 327 -22.74 -9.46 14.96
C ALA A 327 -21.33 -9.91 14.53
N LYS A 328 -20.43 -10.12 15.48
CA LYS A 328 -19.11 -10.72 15.21
C LYS A 328 -19.25 -12.23 15.02
N ALA A 329 -19.93 -12.66 13.97
CA ALA A 329 -20.25 -14.04 13.71
C ALA A 329 -19.20 -14.79 12.86
N LEU A 330 -18.14 -14.11 12.42
CA LEU A 330 -16.97 -14.69 11.76
C LEU A 330 -15.73 -14.50 12.64
N VAL A 331 -14.99 -15.59 12.86
CA VAL A 331 -13.76 -15.58 13.66
C VAL A 331 -12.58 -15.96 12.79
N LYS A 332 -11.58 -15.06 12.69
CA LYS A 332 -10.31 -15.30 12.01
C LYS A 332 -9.32 -15.92 12.99
N ASN A 333 -8.71 -17.05 12.61
CA ASN A 333 -7.64 -17.65 13.38
C ASN A 333 -6.34 -16.86 13.18
N LYS A 334 -5.89 -16.18 14.23
CA LYS A 334 -4.66 -15.33 14.19
C LYS A 334 -3.36 -16.14 14.24
N TYR A 335 -3.42 -17.41 14.61
CA TYR A 335 -2.24 -18.28 14.75
C TYR A 335 -1.85 -19.00 13.45
N ILE A 336 -2.65 -18.88 12.42
CA ILE A 336 -2.36 -19.48 11.12
C ILE A 336 -1.82 -18.38 10.21
N GLY A 337 -0.54 -18.50 9.90
CA GLY A 337 0.11 -17.72 8.85
C GLY A 337 -0.44 -18.03 7.45
N ARG A 338 0.17 -17.50 6.41
CA ARG A 338 -0.21 -17.81 5.01
C ARG A 338 -0.07 -19.31 4.75
N SER A 339 -1.15 -19.94 4.28
CA SER A 339 -1.23 -21.39 3.97
C SER A 339 -0.56 -21.72 2.63
N PHE A 340 0.69 -21.36 2.44
CA PHE A 340 1.38 -21.50 1.16
C PHE A 340 1.82 -22.92 0.79
N ILE A 341 1.75 -23.91 1.71
CA ILE A 341 2.44 -25.18 1.52
C ILE A 341 1.55 -26.38 1.84
N TYR A 342 0.31 -26.38 1.36
CA TYR A 342 -0.45 -27.63 1.40
C TYR A 342 -0.40 -28.32 0.05
N PRO A 343 0.13 -29.56 -0.05
CA PRO A 343 0.41 -30.23 -1.32
C PRO A 343 -0.84 -30.71 -2.08
N THR A 344 -2.01 -30.77 -1.44
CA THR A 344 -3.25 -31.25 -2.07
C THR A 344 -4.37 -30.21 -2.02
N GLN A 345 -5.30 -30.28 -2.99
CA GLN A 345 -6.47 -29.39 -3.05
C GLN A 345 -7.36 -29.53 -1.79
N GLU A 346 -7.56 -30.75 -1.30
CA GLU A 346 -8.33 -31.03 -0.07
C GLU A 346 -7.73 -30.34 1.16
N LEU A 347 -6.42 -30.41 1.33
CA LEU A 347 -5.72 -29.74 2.43
C LEU A 347 -5.79 -28.21 2.31
N ARG A 348 -5.79 -27.64 1.10
CA ARG A 348 -6.00 -26.20 0.88
C ARG A 348 -7.41 -25.77 1.23
N GLU A 349 -8.43 -26.57 0.91
CA GLU A 349 -9.82 -26.28 1.28
C GLU A 349 -10.03 -26.39 2.81
N GLN A 350 -9.39 -27.35 3.45
CA GLN A 350 -9.40 -27.46 4.91
C GLN A 350 -8.67 -26.28 5.56
N ALA A 351 -7.57 -25.81 4.99
CA ALA A 351 -6.83 -24.65 5.49
C ALA A 351 -7.66 -23.35 5.46
N VAL A 352 -8.52 -23.15 4.46
CA VAL A 352 -9.46 -22.02 4.44
C VAL A 352 -10.45 -22.11 5.60
N LYS A 353 -10.99 -23.30 5.90
CA LYS A 353 -11.90 -23.51 7.04
C LYS A 353 -11.21 -23.28 8.38
N VAL A 354 -9.92 -23.58 8.49
CA VAL A 354 -9.16 -23.33 9.71
C VAL A 354 -8.84 -21.84 9.90
N LYS A 355 -8.76 -21.07 8.79
CA LYS A 355 -8.44 -19.64 8.81
C LYS A 355 -9.62 -18.76 9.20
N LEU A 356 -10.83 -19.11 8.79
CA LEU A 356 -12.05 -18.34 9.02
C LEU A 356 -13.21 -19.29 9.39
N ASN A 357 -13.86 -19.09 10.55
CA ASN A 357 -14.95 -19.93 11.02
C ASN A 357 -16.19 -19.12 11.40
N PRO A 358 -17.40 -19.58 11.03
CA PRO A 358 -18.66 -18.98 11.46
C PRO A 358 -19.05 -19.46 12.85
N ILE A 359 -19.65 -18.57 13.65
CA ILE A 359 -20.29 -18.91 14.92
C ILE A 359 -21.73 -19.36 14.62
N ARG A 360 -21.95 -20.68 14.47
CA ARG A 360 -23.23 -21.27 14.04
C ARG A 360 -24.44 -20.70 14.78
N LYS A 361 -24.42 -20.65 16.12
CA LYS A 361 -25.54 -20.16 16.96
C LYS A 361 -25.93 -18.72 16.66
N MET A 362 -25.05 -17.92 16.07
CA MET A 362 -25.34 -16.54 15.70
C MET A 362 -25.95 -16.43 14.31
N ILE A 363 -25.79 -17.45 13.43
CA ILE A 363 -26.14 -17.44 12.02
C ILE A 363 -27.39 -18.30 11.74
N GLU A 364 -27.53 -19.42 12.45
CA GLU A 364 -28.58 -20.43 12.20
C GLU A 364 -29.99 -19.81 12.20
N GLY A 365 -30.73 -20.06 11.12
CA GLY A 365 -32.10 -19.57 10.91
C GLY A 365 -32.24 -18.09 10.58
N LYS A 366 -31.13 -17.33 10.45
CA LYS A 366 -31.14 -15.87 10.25
C LYS A 366 -30.94 -15.48 8.77
N ARG A 367 -31.49 -14.32 8.42
CA ARG A 367 -31.16 -13.56 7.22
C ARG A 367 -29.93 -12.72 7.56
N VAL A 368 -28.86 -12.86 6.78
CA VAL A 368 -27.54 -12.32 7.12
C VAL A 368 -27.08 -11.34 6.03
N VAL A 369 -26.75 -10.12 6.41
CA VAL A 369 -25.98 -9.21 5.56
C VAL A 369 -24.51 -9.45 5.81
N VAL A 370 -23.77 -9.82 4.76
CA VAL A 370 -22.32 -10.02 4.79
C VAL A 370 -21.66 -8.84 4.09
N VAL A 371 -20.87 -8.05 4.81
CA VAL A 371 -20.15 -6.91 4.24
C VAL A 371 -18.68 -7.25 4.13
N ASP A 372 -18.13 -7.16 2.92
CA ASP A 372 -16.67 -7.26 2.66
C ASP A 372 -16.16 -5.94 2.08
N ASP A 373 -14.85 -5.73 2.14
CA ASP A 373 -14.20 -4.54 1.58
C ASP A 373 -14.35 -4.46 0.05
N SER A 374 -14.16 -5.58 -0.64
CA SER A 374 -14.19 -5.67 -2.10
C SER A 374 -14.50 -7.08 -2.59
N LEU A 375 -15.03 -7.20 -3.81
CA LEU A 375 -15.21 -8.47 -4.52
C LEU A 375 -14.46 -8.37 -5.86
N VAL A 376 -13.40 -9.18 -6.02
CA VAL A 376 -12.49 -9.12 -7.19
C VAL A 376 -12.64 -10.34 -8.08
N ARG A 377 -12.29 -11.54 -7.58
CA ARG A 377 -12.36 -12.82 -8.34
C ARG A 377 -13.60 -13.65 -8.03
N GLY A 378 -14.22 -13.43 -6.87
CA GLY A 378 -15.42 -14.14 -6.42
C GLY A 378 -15.17 -15.52 -5.76
N THR A 379 -13.97 -16.08 -5.86
CA THR A 379 -13.67 -17.44 -5.34
C THR A 379 -13.69 -17.49 -3.80
N THR A 380 -13.15 -16.50 -3.12
CA THR A 380 -13.20 -16.39 -1.66
C THR A 380 -14.63 -16.10 -1.18
N SER A 381 -15.33 -15.19 -1.85
CA SER A 381 -16.72 -14.86 -1.52
C SER A 381 -17.63 -16.07 -1.67
N LYS A 382 -17.47 -16.89 -2.72
CA LYS A 382 -18.18 -18.17 -2.93
C LYS A 382 -17.95 -19.14 -1.76
N LYS A 383 -16.68 -19.34 -1.36
CA LYS A 383 -16.32 -20.21 -0.23
C LYS A 383 -16.91 -19.69 1.09
N LEU A 384 -16.85 -18.37 1.30
CA LEU A 384 -17.40 -17.70 2.48
C LEU A 384 -18.91 -17.84 2.57
N ILE A 385 -19.64 -17.57 1.50
CA ILE A 385 -21.11 -17.68 1.45
C ILE A 385 -21.54 -19.12 1.68
N LYS A 386 -20.87 -20.09 1.04
CA LYS A 386 -21.10 -21.52 1.28
C LYS A 386 -20.92 -21.85 2.76
N MET A 387 -19.88 -21.36 3.42
CA MET A 387 -19.63 -21.59 4.84
C MET A 387 -20.72 -21.01 5.74
N ILE A 388 -21.25 -19.83 5.41
CA ILE A 388 -22.35 -19.17 6.13
C ILE A 388 -23.68 -19.96 5.90
N ARG A 389 -23.93 -20.45 4.69
CA ARG A 389 -25.05 -21.34 4.39
C ARG A 389 -24.96 -22.66 5.16
N ASP A 390 -23.77 -23.30 5.17
CA ASP A 390 -23.51 -24.52 5.94
C ASP A 390 -23.65 -24.32 7.47
N ALA A 391 -23.53 -23.07 7.95
CA ALA A 391 -23.81 -22.68 9.32
C ALA A 391 -25.30 -22.50 9.60
N GLY A 392 -26.18 -22.60 8.60
CA GLY A 392 -27.62 -22.60 8.74
C GLY A 392 -28.28 -21.24 8.47
N ALA A 393 -27.62 -20.31 7.77
CA ALA A 393 -28.23 -19.05 7.33
C ALA A 393 -29.45 -19.30 6.44
N LYS A 394 -30.57 -18.59 6.70
CA LYS A 394 -31.79 -18.63 5.91
C LYS A 394 -31.61 -17.88 4.59
N GLU A 395 -31.03 -16.69 4.65
CA GLU A 395 -30.70 -15.82 3.53
C GLU A 395 -29.31 -15.21 3.73
N VAL A 396 -28.59 -14.97 2.62
CA VAL A 396 -27.26 -14.34 2.63
C VAL A 396 -27.22 -13.21 1.60
N HIS A 397 -27.16 -11.99 2.08
CA HIS A 397 -27.10 -10.77 1.29
C HIS A 397 -25.67 -10.24 1.30
N PHE A 398 -24.95 -10.35 0.18
CA PHE A 398 -23.56 -9.90 0.10
C PHE A 398 -23.49 -8.42 -0.30
N ARG A 399 -22.63 -7.66 0.38
CA ARG A 399 -22.40 -6.23 0.18
C ARG A 399 -20.90 -5.96 0.05
N SER A 400 -20.48 -5.44 -1.09
CA SER A 400 -19.12 -4.97 -1.33
C SER A 400 -19.00 -3.49 -0.98
N ALA A 401 -18.18 -3.14 0.00
CA ALA A 401 -17.94 -1.75 0.41
C ALA A 401 -17.05 -0.98 -0.59
N SER A 402 -16.78 -1.55 -1.75
CA SER A 402 -16.11 -0.91 -2.88
C SER A 402 -16.96 -0.98 -4.13
N PRO A 403 -16.68 -0.13 -5.13
CA PRO A 403 -17.20 -0.30 -6.48
C PRO A 403 -16.68 -1.60 -7.14
N LYS A 404 -17.29 -1.97 -8.25
CA LYS A 404 -16.82 -3.08 -9.08
C LYS A 404 -15.41 -2.82 -9.58
N VAL A 405 -14.52 -3.81 -9.45
CA VAL A 405 -13.17 -3.76 -10.03
C VAL A 405 -13.23 -4.27 -11.46
N LEU A 406 -12.98 -3.38 -12.42
CA LEU A 406 -13.20 -3.61 -13.85
C LEU A 406 -11.91 -3.68 -14.67
N SER A 407 -10.81 -3.15 -14.15
CA SER A 407 -9.57 -2.96 -14.89
C SER A 407 -8.33 -3.28 -14.04
N GLU A 408 -7.27 -3.64 -14.72
CA GLU A 408 -5.94 -3.90 -14.15
C GLU A 408 -5.37 -2.65 -13.48
N CYS A 409 -4.36 -2.79 -12.64
CA CYS A 409 -3.64 -1.66 -12.08
C CYS A 409 -2.22 -1.58 -12.65
N TYR A 410 -1.83 -0.38 -13.09
CA TYR A 410 -0.48 -0.12 -13.62
C TYR A 410 0.46 0.52 -12.58
N PHE A 411 -0.04 0.83 -11.39
CA PHE A 411 0.62 1.66 -10.39
C PHE A 411 1.04 0.91 -9.12
N GLY A 412 1.12 -0.43 -9.19
CA GLY A 412 1.71 -1.25 -8.14
C GLY A 412 0.74 -2.09 -7.33
N VAL A 413 -0.53 -2.21 -7.75
CA VAL A 413 -1.48 -3.19 -7.19
C VAL A 413 -1.44 -4.46 -8.05
N ASP A 414 -1.33 -5.64 -7.45
CA ASP A 414 -1.35 -6.91 -8.18
C ASP A 414 -2.77 -7.25 -8.70
N ILE A 415 -3.17 -6.52 -9.73
CA ILE A 415 -4.30 -6.85 -10.59
C ILE A 415 -3.73 -7.07 -11.99
N ALA A 416 -3.07 -8.18 -12.18
CA ALA A 416 -2.26 -8.40 -13.38
C ALA A 416 -3.08 -8.80 -14.62
N ASN A 417 -4.33 -9.24 -14.46
CA ASN A 417 -5.08 -9.80 -15.60
C ASN A 417 -6.57 -9.51 -15.51
N LYS A 418 -7.08 -8.74 -16.47
CA LYS A 418 -8.50 -8.40 -16.59
C LYS A 418 -9.41 -9.65 -16.61
N LYS A 419 -8.93 -10.79 -17.12
CA LYS A 419 -9.69 -12.05 -17.15
C LYS A 419 -9.95 -12.64 -15.76
N GLU A 420 -9.21 -12.21 -14.75
CA GLU A 420 -9.41 -12.63 -13.36
C GLU A 420 -10.43 -11.75 -12.62
N LEU A 421 -10.82 -10.61 -13.19
CA LEU A 421 -11.75 -9.65 -12.60
C LEU A 421 -13.18 -10.06 -12.98
N VAL A 422 -13.89 -10.74 -12.06
CA VAL A 422 -15.21 -11.28 -12.34
C VAL A 422 -16.19 -10.22 -12.85
N ALA A 423 -16.16 -8.99 -12.32
CA ALA A 423 -17.03 -7.91 -12.76
C ALA A 423 -16.68 -7.33 -14.14
N SER A 424 -15.56 -7.74 -14.76
CA SER A 424 -15.19 -7.32 -16.11
C SER A 424 -15.91 -8.11 -17.22
N TYR A 425 -16.48 -9.29 -16.90
CA TYR A 425 -17.11 -10.18 -17.87
C TYR A 425 -18.45 -10.79 -17.42
N MET A 426 -18.87 -10.59 -16.16
CA MET A 426 -20.17 -11.04 -15.62
C MET A 426 -20.99 -9.84 -15.12
N THR A 427 -22.31 -9.95 -15.23
CA THR A 427 -23.24 -9.01 -14.59
C THR A 427 -23.31 -9.24 -13.09
N THR A 428 -23.89 -8.29 -12.33
CA THR A 428 -24.04 -8.44 -10.88
C THR A 428 -24.90 -9.66 -10.53
N GLU A 429 -25.95 -9.92 -11.31
CA GLU A 429 -26.86 -11.04 -11.14
C GLU A 429 -26.14 -12.39 -11.39
N GLU A 430 -25.31 -12.47 -12.41
CA GLU A 430 -24.50 -13.67 -12.71
C GLU A 430 -23.48 -13.92 -11.60
N ILE A 431 -22.79 -12.87 -11.11
CA ILE A 431 -21.86 -12.99 -9.98
C ILE A 431 -22.60 -13.42 -8.72
N CYS A 432 -23.77 -12.83 -8.43
CA CYS A 432 -24.61 -13.17 -7.28
C CYS A 432 -24.95 -14.67 -7.29
N HIS A 433 -25.38 -15.19 -8.44
CA HIS A 433 -25.68 -16.61 -8.63
C HIS A 433 -24.43 -17.48 -8.46
N GLU A 434 -23.31 -17.07 -9.06
CA GLU A 434 -22.04 -17.82 -9.00
C GLU A 434 -21.49 -17.95 -7.58
N ILE A 435 -21.57 -16.88 -6.78
CA ILE A 435 -21.13 -16.90 -5.37
C ILE A 435 -22.14 -17.56 -4.43
N GLY A 436 -23.41 -17.78 -4.87
CA GLY A 436 -24.47 -18.41 -4.10
C GLY A 436 -25.17 -17.50 -3.07
N ALA A 437 -25.14 -16.18 -3.29
CA ALA A 437 -25.86 -15.21 -2.46
C ALA A 437 -27.31 -15.04 -2.94
N ASP A 438 -28.20 -14.55 -2.07
CA ASP A 438 -29.57 -14.17 -2.43
C ASP A 438 -29.61 -12.80 -3.11
N THR A 439 -28.73 -11.87 -2.66
CA THR A 439 -28.50 -10.58 -3.31
C THR A 439 -27.03 -10.19 -3.24
N LEU A 440 -26.55 -9.47 -4.25
CA LEU A 440 -25.23 -8.88 -4.31
C LEU A 440 -25.35 -7.42 -4.73
N GLU A 441 -24.70 -6.54 -3.95
CA GLU A 441 -24.64 -5.12 -4.29
C GLU A 441 -23.26 -4.53 -3.97
N TYR A 442 -22.92 -3.48 -4.71
CA TYR A 442 -21.65 -2.77 -4.61
C TYR A 442 -21.88 -1.31 -4.23
N LEU A 443 -20.97 -0.73 -3.47
CA LEU A 443 -20.93 0.72 -3.34
C LEU A 443 -20.71 1.36 -4.72
N SER A 444 -21.43 2.43 -5.04
CA SER A 444 -21.21 3.13 -6.29
C SER A 444 -19.88 3.89 -6.27
N LEU A 445 -19.26 4.04 -7.45
CA LEU A 445 -18.05 4.86 -7.60
C LEU A 445 -18.31 6.34 -7.21
N GLU A 446 -19.51 6.83 -7.50
CA GLU A 446 -19.93 8.18 -7.13
C GLU A 446 -19.91 8.38 -5.61
N ASN A 447 -20.47 7.43 -4.85
CA ASN A 447 -20.47 7.51 -3.39
C ASN A 447 -19.08 7.33 -2.79
N LEU A 448 -18.24 6.44 -3.33
CA LEU A 448 -16.85 6.36 -2.88
C LEU A 448 -16.14 7.69 -3.05
N LEU A 449 -16.23 8.31 -4.22
CA LEU A 449 -15.61 9.61 -4.49
C LEU A 449 -16.21 10.73 -3.62
N LYS A 450 -17.52 10.68 -3.35
CA LYS A 450 -18.19 11.62 -2.44
C LYS A 450 -17.62 11.53 -1.04
N ILE A 451 -17.52 10.31 -0.48
CA ILE A 451 -16.94 10.07 0.86
C ILE A 451 -15.50 10.62 0.93
N LEU A 452 -14.66 10.27 -0.05
CA LEU A 452 -13.27 10.71 -0.08
C LEU A 452 -13.12 12.23 -0.15
N ARG A 453 -13.96 12.91 -0.95
CA ARG A 453 -13.95 14.37 -1.07
C ARG A 453 -14.46 15.05 0.19
N GLU A 454 -15.54 14.57 0.79
CA GLU A 454 -16.07 15.10 2.06
C GLU A 454 -15.04 15.01 3.19
N LYS A 455 -14.24 13.94 3.23
CA LYS A 455 -13.19 13.76 4.25
C LYS A 455 -11.89 14.51 3.94
N SER A 456 -11.66 14.93 2.70
CA SER A 456 -10.46 15.68 2.32
C SER A 456 -10.54 17.17 2.65
N VAL A 457 -11.72 17.67 3.01
CA VAL A 457 -11.92 19.07 3.44
C VAL A 457 -11.72 19.15 4.95
N SER A 458 -10.67 19.89 5.38
CA SER A 458 -10.49 20.19 6.80
C SER A 458 -11.68 21.02 7.32
N PRO A 459 -12.25 20.71 8.51
CA PRO A 459 -13.35 21.47 9.09
C PRO A 459 -13.11 22.97 9.26
N ASP A 460 -11.84 23.38 9.28
CA ASP A 460 -11.38 24.75 9.51
C ASP A 460 -11.09 25.54 8.21
N MET A 461 -11.30 24.94 7.01
CA MET A 461 -11.09 25.65 5.74
C MET A 461 -12.42 26.17 5.18
N ASP A 462 -12.49 27.48 4.99
CA ASP A 462 -13.56 28.16 4.27
C ASP A 462 -13.60 27.66 2.81
N GLU A 463 -14.76 27.14 2.37
CA GLU A 463 -14.97 26.61 1.01
C GLU A 463 -14.60 27.61 -0.11
N SER A 464 -14.58 28.90 0.21
CA SER A 464 -14.24 29.97 -0.73
C SER A 464 -12.74 30.13 -0.99
N SER A 465 -11.86 29.62 -0.10
CA SER A 465 -10.41 29.77 -0.20
C SER A 465 -9.69 28.58 -0.89
N CYS A 466 -10.39 27.50 -1.14
CA CYS A 466 -9.81 26.29 -1.68
C CYS A 466 -9.99 26.17 -3.21
N HIS A 467 -9.30 27.01 -3.98
CA HIS A 467 -9.17 26.81 -5.44
C HIS A 467 -8.26 25.62 -5.82
N THR A 468 -7.59 24.99 -4.84
CA THR A 468 -6.67 23.84 -5.03
C THR A 468 -7.20 22.52 -4.49
N CYS A 469 -8.38 22.49 -3.84
CA CYS A 469 -8.92 21.31 -3.16
C CYS A 469 -9.78 20.39 -4.05
N LYS A 470 -9.56 20.32 -5.35
CA LYS A 470 -9.96 19.15 -6.12
C LYS A 470 -8.92 18.05 -5.90
N ASN A 471 -8.97 17.42 -4.74
CA ASN A 471 -8.29 16.15 -4.56
C ASN A 471 -8.95 15.14 -5.50
N ASP A 472 -8.39 14.97 -6.68
CA ASP A 472 -8.80 13.89 -7.55
C ASP A 472 -8.11 12.61 -7.06
N PHE A 473 -8.82 11.50 -7.22
CA PHE A 473 -8.36 10.18 -6.81
C PHE A 473 -8.11 9.32 -8.04
N CYS A 474 -7.08 8.48 -7.99
CA CYS A 474 -6.92 7.42 -8.96
C CYS A 474 -7.98 6.34 -8.70
N VAL A 475 -8.88 6.19 -9.64
CA VAL A 475 -9.96 5.19 -9.66
C VAL A 475 -9.87 4.29 -10.90
N GLY A 476 -8.67 4.16 -11.47
CA GLY A 476 -8.45 3.41 -12.71
C GLY A 476 -8.94 1.97 -12.65
N CYS A 477 -8.73 1.28 -11.54
CA CYS A 477 -9.21 -0.09 -11.33
C CYS A 477 -10.76 -0.22 -11.35
N PHE A 478 -11.48 0.84 -10.98
CA PHE A 478 -12.95 0.88 -10.98
C PHE A 478 -13.54 1.40 -12.30
N SER A 479 -12.84 2.30 -13.00
CA SER A 479 -13.37 3.05 -14.14
C SER A 479 -12.71 2.73 -15.47
N GLY A 480 -11.53 2.10 -15.48
CA GLY A 480 -10.67 1.95 -16.66
C GLY A 480 -10.00 3.26 -17.12
N LYS A 481 -10.16 4.37 -16.37
CA LYS A 481 -9.54 5.67 -16.68
C LYS A 481 -8.43 5.96 -15.67
N TYR A 482 -7.21 6.10 -16.17
CA TYR A 482 -6.03 6.31 -15.33
C TYR A 482 -5.55 7.76 -15.38
N PRO A 483 -4.93 8.26 -14.28
CA PRO A 483 -4.45 9.65 -14.24
C PRO A 483 -3.26 9.92 -15.16
N ILE A 484 -2.51 8.88 -15.55
CA ILE A 484 -1.43 8.97 -16.54
C ILE A 484 -1.99 8.38 -17.83
N VAL A 485 -2.24 9.24 -18.82
CA VAL A 485 -2.89 8.86 -20.07
C VAL A 485 -1.85 8.38 -21.09
N ASP A 486 -2.29 7.52 -22.00
CA ASP A 486 -1.63 6.86 -23.13
C ASP A 486 -1.05 5.46 -22.82
N TYR A 487 -1.98 4.53 -22.61
CA TYR A 487 -1.78 3.11 -22.88
C TYR A 487 -2.61 2.64 -24.08
#